data_7eeaefa55786719dc091bfbf6afa701b
#
_entry.id   7eeaefa55786719dc091bfbf6afa701b
#
_cell.length_a   1.000
_cell.length_b   1.000
_cell.length_c   1.000
_cell.angle_alpha   90.00
_cell.angle_beta   90.00
_cell.angle_gamma   90.00
#
_symmetry.space_group_name_H-M   'P 1'
#
loop_
_entity.id
_entity.type
_entity.pdbx_description
1 polymer ?
#
loop_
_entity_poly.entity_id
_entity_poly.type
_entity_poly.pdbx_seq_one_letter_code
_entity_poly.pdbx_strand_id
1 'polypeptide(L)'
;PLIPLIYFQGKRIKAKVPVLPDAAGSEGVEGQSDQQINLLTLGESSIAGVGVDFHKNGLTGALAQSLFQKYNYKINWKVVAKSGYTAKKVVKELIPQIGNFQPDIIVIGLGANDAFKFNSPRKWRANMNTLFTRLNNSFPNSKTVCINMPPIHEFPAFTPLMKRTIGNMVNLLGDELKDLTSKFDNVFFLEDKLTFESWMHKFDRPMQSSDFFSDGVHPSALTYQTWGRDVGDYIFENKILEHFKKKWQQLGQ
;
A
#
# COMPACT_ATOMS: atom_id res chain seq x y z
N PRO A 1 10.53 27.36 10.49
CA PRO A 1 11.81 27.32 11.20
C PRO A 1 12.32 25.89 11.45
N LEU A 2 11.44 24.83 11.57
CA LEU A 2 11.86 23.46 11.91
C LEU A 2 12.30 22.62 10.68
N ILE A 3 11.93 22.98 9.47
CA ILE A 3 12.24 22.21 8.24
C ILE A 3 13.75 21.94 8.07
N PRO A 4 14.67 22.91 8.27
CA PRO A 4 16.11 22.63 8.15
C PRO A 4 16.57 21.57 9.16
N LEU A 5 16.09 21.64 10.41
CA LEU A 5 16.46 20.67 11.45
C LEU A 5 15.98 19.26 11.09
N ILE A 6 14.74 19.12 10.64
CA ILE A 6 14.17 17.84 10.18
C ILE A 6 14.95 17.30 8.99
N TYR A 7 15.35 18.17 8.05
CA TYR A 7 16.17 17.78 6.91
C TYR A 7 17.54 17.22 7.35
N PHE A 8 18.21 17.86 8.30
CA PHE A 8 19.48 17.36 8.85
C PHE A 8 19.30 16.04 9.61
N GLN A 9 18.22 15.89 10.39
CA GLN A 9 17.89 14.65 11.06
C GLN A 9 17.61 13.54 10.04
N GLY A 10 16.83 13.82 8.99
CA GLY A 10 16.57 12.90 7.90
C GLY A 10 17.84 12.43 7.17
N LYS A 11 18.78 13.34 6.91
CA LYS A 11 20.11 12.98 6.35
C LYS A 11 20.89 12.04 7.28
N ARG A 12 20.88 12.30 8.58
CA ARG A 12 21.56 11.43 9.56
C ARG A 12 20.93 10.02 9.62
N ILE A 13 19.59 9.94 9.57
CA ILE A 13 18.90 8.66 9.55
C ILE A 13 19.21 7.92 8.26
N LYS A 14 19.10 8.58 7.11
CA LYS A 14 19.44 7.97 5.81
C LYS A 14 20.89 7.47 5.73
N ALA A 15 21.81 8.07 6.46
CA ALA A 15 23.20 7.61 6.53
C ALA A 15 23.38 6.38 7.45
N LYS A 16 22.44 6.13 8.36
CA LYS A 16 22.48 5.02 9.35
C LYS A 16 21.62 3.83 8.96
N VAL A 17 20.51 4.08 8.29
CA VAL A 17 19.58 3.05 7.82
C VAL A 17 20.15 2.45 6.55
N PRO A 18 20.33 1.11 6.47
CA PRO A 18 20.82 0.45 5.27
C PRO A 18 19.87 0.71 4.10
N VAL A 19 20.45 0.87 2.91
CA VAL A 19 19.66 0.96 1.67
C VAL A 19 19.28 -0.45 1.27
N LEU A 20 18.06 -0.86 1.58
CA LEU A 20 17.52 -2.14 1.18
C LEU A 20 16.97 -2.05 -0.26
N PRO A 21 17.15 -3.11 -1.08
CA PRO A 21 16.60 -3.15 -2.43
C PRO A 21 15.08 -3.28 -2.43
N ASP A 22 14.47 -2.95 -3.57
CA ASP A 22 13.11 -3.38 -3.87
C ASP A 22 13.10 -4.92 -4.01
N ALA A 23 12.01 -5.59 -3.63
CA ALA A 23 11.90 -7.04 -3.72
C ALA A 23 11.92 -7.54 -5.17
N ALA A 24 12.35 -8.77 -5.37
CA ALA A 24 12.33 -9.46 -6.66
C ALA A 24 10.98 -10.17 -6.92
N GLY A 25 10.73 -10.58 -8.19
CA GLY A 25 9.55 -11.34 -8.58
C GLY A 25 8.27 -10.49 -8.55
N SER A 26 8.14 -9.56 -9.49
CA SER A 26 7.04 -8.59 -9.57
C SER A 26 5.71 -9.17 -10.08
N GLU A 27 5.67 -10.45 -10.41
CA GLU A 27 4.45 -11.16 -10.86
C GLU A 27 4.38 -12.53 -10.20
N GLY A 28 3.17 -13.03 -9.97
CA GLY A 28 2.95 -14.36 -9.43
C GLY A 28 1.48 -14.76 -9.42
N VAL A 29 1.25 -15.95 -8.90
CA VAL A 29 -0.08 -16.56 -8.79
C VAL A 29 -0.21 -17.16 -7.40
N GLU A 30 -1.40 -16.97 -6.80
CA GLU A 30 -1.78 -17.62 -5.55
C GLU A 30 -3.05 -18.43 -5.75
N GLY A 31 -3.02 -19.67 -5.28
CA GLY A 31 -4.12 -20.61 -5.36
C GLY A 31 -4.37 -21.22 -6.74
N GLN A 32 -5.30 -22.17 -6.78
CA GLN A 32 -5.77 -22.84 -8.00
C GLN A 32 -7.30 -22.80 -8.01
N SER A 33 -7.88 -22.28 -9.06
CA SER A 33 -9.32 -22.20 -9.28
C SER A 33 -9.60 -21.88 -10.74
N ASP A 34 -10.73 -22.30 -11.28
CA ASP A 34 -11.21 -21.90 -12.60
C ASP A 34 -11.63 -20.42 -12.62
N GLN A 35 -12.03 -19.89 -11.47
CA GLN A 35 -12.31 -18.48 -11.27
C GLN A 35 -11.04 -17.74 -10.90
N GLN A 36 -10.84 -16.58 -11.49
CA GLN A 36 -9.61 -15.81 -11.25
C GLN A 36 -9.88 -14.32 -11.06
N ILE A 37 -8.97 -13.68 -10.32
CA ILE A 37 -8.90 -12.24 -10.10
C ILE A 37 -7.48 -11.77 -10.43
N ASN A 38 -7.38 -10.67 -11.15
CA ASN A 38 -6.13 -10.00 -11.44
C ASN A 38 -5.92 -8.85 -10.46
N LEU A 39 -4.97 -9.01 -9.56
CA LEU A 39 -4.57 -8.03 -8.56
C LEU A 39 -3.37 -7.22 -9.06
N LEU A 40 -3.52 -5.93 -9.20
CA LEU A 40 -2.41 -4.99 -9.38
C LEU A 40 -2.12 -4.28 -8.07
N THR A 41 -0.86 -4.25 -7.64
CA THR A 41 -0.43 -3.36 -6.56
C THR A 41 0.48 -2.27 -7.12
N LEU A 42 0.19 -1.02 -6.76
CA LEU A 42 0.84 0.17 -7.30
C LEU A 42 1.32 1.07 -6.16
N GLY A 43 2.60 1.46 -6.15
CA GLY A 43 3.00 2.32 -5.05
C GLY A 43 4.48 2.59 -4.83
N GLU A 44 4.79 2.88 -3.57
CA GLU A 44 6.13 3.21 -3.10
C GLU A 44 6.81 2.04 -2.35
N SER A 45 7.72 2.29 -1.45
CA SER A 45 8.59 1.27 -0.83
C SER A 45 7.85 0.10 -0.17
N SER A 46 6.73 0.34 0.49
CA SER A 46 5.93 -0.73 1.11
C SER A 46 5.30 -1.68 0.05
N ILE A 47 4.92 -1.15 -1.09
CA ILE A 47 4.45 -1.96 -2.23
C ILE A 47 5.64 -2.58 -2.97
N ALA A 48 6.77 -1.85 -3.06
CA ALA A 48 8.01 -2.37 -3.66
C ALA A 48 8.68 -3.48 -2.81
N GLY A 49 8.11 -3.81 -1.66
CA GLY A 49 8.56 -4.93 -0.82
C GLY A 49 9.93 -4.70 -0.17
N VAL A 50 10.29 -3.42 0.10
CA VAL A 50 11.55 -3.11 0.78
C VAL A 50 11.54 -3.75 2.18
N GLY A 51 12.54 -4.61 2.46
CA GLY A 51 12.63 -5.37 3.71
C GLY A 51 12.37 -6.87 3.56
N VAL A 52 12.02 -7.33 2.34
CA VAL A 52 11.94 -8.75 1.99
C VAL A 52 12.60 -8.99 0.63
N ASP A 53 13.06 -10.22 0.39
CA ASP A 53 13.77 -10.57 -0.85
C ASP A 53 12.84 -10.70 -2.06
N PHE A 54 11.62 -11.19 -1.83
CA PHE A 54 10.64 -11.47 -2.88
C PHE A 54 9.29 -10.86 -2.56
N HIS A 55 8.60 -10.34 -3.58
CA HIS A 55 7.23 -9.81 -3.45
C HIS A 55 6.21 -10.83 -2.94
N LYS A 56 6.45 -12.13 -3.15
CA LYS A 56 5.65 -13.20 -2.54
C LYS A 56 5.61 -13.12 -1.02
N ASN A 57 6.71 -12.66 -0.39
CA ASN A 57 6.83 -12.50 1.06
C ASN A 57 6.49 -11.07 1.53
N GLY A 58 6.23 -10.17 0.58
CA GLY A 58 5.82 -8.79 0.82
C GLY A 58 4.30 -8.62 0.91
N LEU A 59 3.86 -7.37 0.93
CA LEU A 59 2.45 -7.01 1.07
C LEU A 59 1.58 -7.63 -0.02
N THR A 60 2.03 -7.61 -1.27
CA THR A 60 1.25 -8.13 -2.41
C THR A 60 1.02 -9.64 -2.29
N GLY A 61 2.06 -10.43 -1.96
CA GLY A 61 1.91 -11.87 -1.78
C GLY A 61 0.99 -12.21 -0.60
N ALA A 62 1.14 -11.51 0.52
CA ALA A 62 0.29 -11.69 1.69
C ALA A 62 -1.19 -11.34 1.40
N LEU A 63 -1.42 -10.26 0.66
CA LEU A 63 -2.74 -9.87 0.21
C LEU A 63 -3.34 -10.91 -0.75
N ALA A 64 -2.56 -11.38 -1.73
CA ALA A 64 -3.01 -12.40 -2.67
C ALA A 64 -3.43 -13.69 -1.93
N GLN A 65 -2.64 -14.12 -0.95
CA GLN A 65 -2.97 -15.26 -0.09
C GLN A 65 -4.27 -15.03 0.69
N SER A 66 -4.44 -13.86 1.30
CA SER A 66 -5.65 -13.52 2.03
C SER A 66 -6.89 -13.53 1.12
N LEU A 67 -6.80 -12.96 -0.07
CA LEU A 67 -7.89 -12.96 -1.04
C LEU A 67 -8.22 -14.39 -1.52
N PHE A 68 -7.22 -15.21 -1.79
CA PHE A 68 -7.45 -16.63 -2.13
C PHE A 68 -8.20 -17.36 -1.02
N GLN A 69 -7.77 -17.22 0.24
CA GLN A 69 -8.42 -17.86 1.38
C GLN A 69 -9.88 -17.44 1.56
N LYS A 70 -10.23 -16.18 1.24
CA LYS A 70 -11.57 -15.61 1.43
C LYS A 70 -12.52 -15.90 0.27
N TYR A 71 -12.02 -15.86 -0.94
CA TYR A 71 -12.84 -15.96 -2.14
C TYR A 71 -12.74 -17.32 -2.83
N ASN A 72 -11.68 -18.09 -2.56
CA ASN A 72 -11.33 -19.34 -3.27
C ASN A 72 -11.17 -19.11 -4.80
N TYR A 73 -10.65 -17.95 -5.20
CA TYR A 73 -10.33 -17.59 -6.56
C TYR A 73 -8.82 -17.62 -6.76
N LYS A 74 -8.36 -18.07 -7.93
CA LYS A 74 -6.96 -17.92 -8.32
C LYS A 74 -6.63 -16.43 -8.43
N ILE A 75 -5.60 -15.97 -7.72
CA ILE A 75 -5.17 -14.58 -7.73
C ILE A 75 -3.91 -14.46 -8.59
N ASN A 76 -4.04 -13.90 -9.78
CA ASN A 76 -2.89 -13.49 -10.58
C ASN A 76 -2.49 -12.09 -10.11
N TRP A 77 -1.27 -11.91 -9.65
CA TRP A 77 -0.86 -10.61 -9.13
C TRP A 77 0.35 -10.03 -9.85
N LYS A 78 0.35 -8.71 -9.96
CA LYS A 78 1.44 -7.89 -10.51
C LYS A 78 1.73 -6.73 -9.58
N VAL A 79 3.03 -6.45 -9.39
CA VAL A 79 3.54 -5.30 -8.64
C VAL A 79 4.13 -4.29 -9.62
N VAL A 80 3.70 -3.04 -9.50
CA VAL A 80 4.28 -1.90 -10.21
C VAL A 80 4.60 -0.82 -9.18
N ALA A 81 5.81 -0.88 -8.63
CA ALA A 81 6.19 -0.02 -7.51
C ALA A 81 7.67 0.36 -7.58
N LYS A 82 8.01 1.46 -6.89
CA LYS A 82 9.39 1.91 -6.77
C LYS A 82 9.62 2.67 -5.47
N SER A 83 10.62 2.23 -4.70
CA SER A 83 11.02 2.92 -3.48
C SER A 83 11.38 4.39 -3.74
N GLY A 84 10.97 5.28 -2.83
CA GLY A 84 11.25 6.72 -2.93
C GLY A 84 10.33 7.51 -3.88
N TYR A 85 9.36 6.85 -4.55
CA TYR A 85 8.43 7.54 -5.46
C TYR A 85 7.32 8.25 -4.70
N THR A 86 6.95 9.42 -5.21
CA THR A 86 5.77 10.19 -4.80
C THR A 86 4.61 9.91 -5.75
N ALA A 87 3.39 10.29 -5.37
CA ALA A 87 2.22 10.16 -6.24
C ALA A 87 2.44 10.74 -7.65
N LYS A 88 3.09 11.92 -7.74
CA LYS A 88 3.46 12.54 -9.02
C LYS A 88 4.35 11.64 -9.89
N LYS A 89 5.34 10.98 -9.28
CA LYS A 89 6.24 10.08 -10.00
C LYS A 89 5.53 8.81 -10.44
N VAL A 90 4.67 8.25 -9.58
CA VAL A 90 3.86 7.08 -9.90
C VAL A 90 2.98 7.35 -11.12
N VAL A 91 2.27 8.48 -11.15
CA VAL A 91 1.45 8.90 -12.29
C VAL A 91 2.27 8.99 -13.57
N LYS A 92 3.49 9.54 -13.50
CA LYS A 92 4.32 9.78 -14.69
C LYS A 92 5.04 8.52 -15.17
N GLU A 93 5.58 7.72 -14.25
CA GLU A 93 6.61 6.74 -14.57
C GLU A 93 6.15 5.29 -14.34
N LEU A 94 5.16 5.04 -13.45
CA LEU A 94 4.72 3.67 -13.14
C LEU A 94 3.43 3.27 -13.86
N ILE A 95 2.46 4.17 -14.06
CA ILE A 95 1.25 3.82 -14.81
C ILE A 95 1.59 3.21 -16.19
N PRO A 96 2.54 3.75 -16.98
CA PRO A 96 2.92 3.16 -18.25
C PRO A 96 3.49 1.73 -18.15
N GLN A 97 4.07 1.37 -16.98
CA GLN A 97 4.65 0.04 -16.75
C GLN A 97 3.63 -1.05 -16.44
N ILE A 98 2.36 -0.69 -16.21
CA ILE A 98 1.27 -1.67 -16.07
C ILE A 98 1.18 -2.52 -17.34
N GLY A 99 1.41 -1.92 -18.52
CA GLY A 99 1.43 -2.60 -19.80
C GLY A 99 0.06 -3.18 -20.15
N ASN A 100 0.05 -4.42 -20.63
CA ASN A 100 -1.17 -5.11 -21.05
C ASN A 100 -1.92 -5.82 -19.91
N PHE A 101 -1.43 -5.71 -18.67
CA PHE A 101 -2.10 -6.33 -17.52
C PHE A 101 -3.46 -5.67 -17.29
N GLN A 102 -4.52 -6.49 -17.22
CA GLN A 102 -5.89 -6.02 -17.01
C GLN A 102 -6.32 -6.34 -15.55
N PRO A 103 -6.20 -5.39 -14.63
CA PRO A 103 -6.55 -5.63 -13.23
C PRO A 103 -8.06 -5.66 -13.02
N ASP A 104 -8.53 -6.55 -12.18
CA ASP A 104 -9.87 -6.52 -11.60
C ASP A 104 -9.89 -5.64 -10.34
N ILE A 105 -8.78 -5.64 -9.60
CA ILE A 105 -8.57 -4.81 -8.43
C ILE A 105 -7.17 -4.19 -8.44
N ILE A 106 -7.11 -2.91 -8.11
CA ILE A 106 -5.87 -2.12 -7.98
C ILE A 106 -5.72 -1.70 -6.52
N VAL A 107 -4.62 -2.08 -5.88
CA VAL A 107 -4.32 -1.67 -4.51
C VAL A 107 -3.17 -0.67 -4.52
N ILE A 108 -3.38 0.50 -3.92
CA ILE A 108 -2.46 1.63 -3.95
C ILE A 108 -1.89 1.90 -2.56
N GLY A 109 -0.55 1.86 -2.44
CA GLY A 109 0.18 2.26 -1.23
C GLY A 109 1.08 3.45 -1.52
N LEU A 110 0.64 4.66 -1.13
CA LEU A 110 1.32 5.94 -1.39
C LEU A 110 1.09 6.91 -0.24
N GLY A 111 2.02 7.83 -0.04
CA GLY A 111 1.85 8.99 0.82
C GLY A 111 3.04 9.28 1.73
N ALA A 112 3.78 8.26 2.18
CA ALA A 112 4.92 8.47 3.06
C ALA A 112 6.01 9.33 2.38
N ASN A 113 6.36 9.06 1.13
CA ASN A 113 7.34 9.87 0.40
C ASN A 113 6.84 11.29 0.09
N ASP A 114 5.55 11.48 -0.11
CA ASP A 114 4.96 12.83 -0.24
C ASP A 114 5.04 13.57 1.10
N ALA A 115 4.77 12.90 2.23
CA ALA A 115 4.93 13.46 3.57
C ALA A 115 6.39 13.79 3.89
N PHE A 116 7.35 12.92 3.59
CA PHE A 116 8.79 13.19 3.77
C PHE A 116 9.31 14.37 2.95
N LYS A 117 8.72 14.61 1.78
CA LYS A 117 9.05 15.75 0.93
C LYS A 117 8.24 17.01 1.24
N PHE A 118 7.40 16.96 2.27
CA PHE A 118 6.52 18.07 2.64
C PHE A 118 5.69 18.59 1.45
N ASN A 119 5.25 17.67 0.58
CA ASN A 119 4.30 18.04 -0.46
C ASN A 119 3.01 18.52 0.21
N SER A 120 2.51 19.70 -0.19
CA SER A 120 1.31 20.25 0.42
C SER A 120 0.10 19.32 0.20
N PRO A 121 -0.89 19.27 1.13
CA PRO A 121 -2.10 18.49 0.97
C PRO A 121 -2.82 18.76 -0.36
N ARG A 122 -2.91 20.03 -0.76
CA ARG A 122 -3.50 20.43 -2.06
C ARG A 122 -2.76 19.81 -3.25
N LYS A 123 -1.43 19.78 -3.24
CA LYS A 123 -0.61 19.19 -4.31
C LYS A 123 -0.74 17.66 -4.32
N TRP A 124 -0.75 17.06 -3.14
CA TRP A 124 -1.01 15.63 -2.96
C TRP A 124 -2.36 15.24 -3.56
N ARG A 125 -3.43 15.92 -3.14
CA ARG A 125 -4.79 15.72 -3.64
C ARG A 125 -4.85 15.81 -5.17
N ALA A 126 -4.23 16.82 -5.77
CA ALA A 126 -4.21 16.99 -7.23
C ALA A 126 -3.52 15.81 -7.95
N ASN A 127 -2.40 15.31 -7.40
CA ASN A 127 -1.69 14.15 -7.95
C ASN A 127 -2.51 12.86 -7.81
N MET A 128 -3.15 12.64 -6.65
CA MET A 128 -4.01 11.48 -6.43
C MET A 128 -5.27 11.52 -7.31
N ASN A 129 -5.88 12.69 -7.48
CA ASN A 129 -6.98 12.86 -8.42
C ASN A 129 -6.56 12.50 -9.86
N THR A 130 -5.39 12.96 -10.29
CA THR A 130 -4.85 12.59 -11.60
C THR A 130 -4.60 11.07 -11.70
N LEU A 131 -4.09 10.45 -10.63
CA LEU A 131 -3.88 9.01 -10.56
C LEU A 131 -5.20 8.25 -10.76
N PHE A 132 -6.22 8.57 -9.97
CA PHE A 132 -7.52 7.91 -10.03
C PHE A 132 -8.19 8.10 -11.40
N THR A 133 -8.17 9.32 -11.94
CA THR A 133 -8.73 9.61 -13.26
C THR A 133 -8.05 8.78 -14.35
N ARG A 134 -6.71 8.67 -14.33
CA ARG A 134 -5.98 7.86 -15.32
C ARG A 134 -6.29 6.36 -15.17
N LEU A 135 -6.31 5.86 -13.95
CA LEU A 135 -6.63 4.44 -13.70
C LEU A 135 -8.07 4.12 -14.12
N ASN A 136 -9.04 4.98 -13.81
CA ASN A 136 -10.42 4.79 -14.23
C ASN A 136 -10.59 4.82 -15.75
N ASN A 137 -9.87 5.70 -16.43
CA ASN A 137 -9.90 5.76 -17.89
C ASN A 137 -9.28 4.52 -18.55
N SER A 138 -8.20 3.99 -17.96
CA SER A 138 -7.50 2.81 -18.49
C SER A 138 -8.18 1.50 -18.09
N PHE A 139 -8.79 1.46 -16.90
CA PHE A 139 -9.37 0.25 -16.29
C PHE A 139 -10.75 0.54 -15.67
N PRO A 140 -11.77 0.87 -16.48
CA PRO A 140 -13.06 1.37 -15.99
C PRO A 140 -13.84 0.36 -15.14
N ASN A 141 -13.57 -0.92 -15.31
CA ASN A 141 -14.22 -1.99 -14.54
C ASN A 141 -13.48 -2.40 -13.27
N SER A 142 -12.27 -1.86 -13.04
CA SER A 142 -11.47 -2.19 -11.86
C SER A 142 -11.98 -1.48 -10.62
N LYS A 143 -11.87 -2.14 -9.48
CA LYS A 143 -11.99 -1.50 -8.17
C LYS A 143 -10.61 -1.05 -7.69
N THR A 144 -10.53 0.15 -7.14
CA THR A 144 -9.29 0.70 -6.58
C THR A 144 -9.40 0.80 -5.07
N VAL A 145 -8.42 0.28 -4.35
CA VAL A 145 -8.33 0.38 -2.89
C VAL A 145 -7.04 1.10 -2.53
N CYS A 146 -7.16 2.26 -1.91
CA CYS A 146 -6.04 2.92 -1.27
C CYS A 146 -5.85 2.32 0.12
N ILE A 147 -4.66 1.84 0.42
CA ILE A 147 -4.36 1.36 1.76
C ILE A 147 -3.91 2.50 2.66
N ASN A 148 -4.08 2.29 3.96
CA ASN A 148 -3.59 3.19 4.98
C ASN A 148 -2.06 3.41 4.86
N MET A 149 -1.60 4.57 5.32
CA MET A 149 -0.18 4.90 5.28
C MET A 149 0.57 4.26 6.46
N PRO A 150 1.88 3.99 6.32
CA PRO A 150 2.68 3.45 7.41
C PRO A 150 2.60 4.29 8.69
N PRO A 151 2.69 3.67 9.89
CA PRO A 151 2.56 4.36 11.18
C PRO A 151 3.85 5.14 11.53
N ILE A 152 4.10 6.25 10.85
CA ILE A 152 5.34 7.04 10.96
C ILE A 152 5.60 7.54 12.39
N HIS A 153 4.53 7.78 13.16
CA HIS A 153 4.65 8.13 14.60
C HIS A 153 5.38 7.06 15.41
N GLU A 154 5.42 5.83 14.95
CA GLU A 154 5.96 4.68 15.66
C GLU A 154 7.31 4.19 15.13
N PHE A 155 7.83 4.79 14.04
CA PHE A 155 9.10 4.37 13.44
C PHE A 155 10.28 4.46 14.43
N PRO A 156 10.95 3.34 14.75
CA PRO A 156 12.04 3.34 15.74
C PRO A 156 13.22 4.22 15.35
N ALA A 157 13.52 4.32 14.07
CA ALA A 157 14.63 5.13 13.56
C ALA A 157 14.40 6.65 13.68
N PHE A 158 13.17 7.10 13.95
CA PHE A 158 12.83 8.53 13.93
C PHE A 158 12.93 9.21 15.27
N THR A 159 13.40 10.46 15.26
CA THR A 159 13.37 11.32 16.45
C THR A 159 11.94 11.73 16.79
N PRO A 160 11.64 12.11 18.05
CA PRO A 160 10.30 12.57 18.43
C PRO A 160 9.79 13.73 17.57
N LEU A 161 10.69 14.66 17.18
CA LEU A 161 10.34 15.77 16.30
C LEU A 161 9.91 15.28 14.91
N MET A 162 10.63 14.34 14.31
CA MET A 162 10.29 13.77 13.01
C MET A 162 8.98 12.98 13.08
N LYS A 163 8.81 12.13 14.10
CA LYS A 163 7.57 11.37 14.33
C LYS A 163 6.36 12.29 14.36
N ARG A 164 6.43 13.37 15.14
CA ARG A 164 5.35 14.35 15.24
C ARG A 164 5.11 15.10 13.94
N THR A 165 6.17 15.60 13.30
CA THR A 165 6.02 16.50 12.14
C THR A 165 5.61 15.75 10.88
N ILE A 166 6.29 14.64 10.58
CA ILE A 166 6.01 13.83 9.38
C ILE A 166 4.73 13.03 9.59
N GLY A 167 4.51 12.49 10.80
CA GLY A 167 3.28 11.80 11.14
C GLY A 167 2.03 12.70 11.03
N ASN A 168 2.12 13.95 11.50
CA ASN A 168 1.03 14.92 11.28
C ASN A 168 0.80 15.21 9.78
N MET A 169 1.88 15.26 8.98
CA MET A 169 1.74 15.40 7.53
C MET A 169 1.01 14.20 6.93
N VAL A 170 1.35 12.97 7.33
CA VAL A 170 0.65 11.75 6.90
C VAL A 170 -0.84 11.82 7.23
N ASN A 171 -1.20 12.29 8.44
CA ASN A 171 -2.61 12.48 8.79
C ASN A 171 -3.32 13.47 7.84
N LEU A 172 -2.69 14.64 7.58
CA LEU A 172 -3.26 15.63 6.64
C LEU A 172 -3.42 15.08 5.22
N LEU A 173 -2.45 14.27 4.75
CA LEU A 173 -2.58 13.61 3.45
C LEU A 173 -3.68 12.54 3.47
N GLY A 174 -3.84 11.83 4.57
CA GLY A 174 -4.93 10.86 4.76
C GLY A 174 -6.31 11.50 4.73
N ASP A 175 -6.48 12.64 5.41
CA ASP A 175 -7.73 13.41 5.40
C ASP A 175 -8.10 13.86 3.97
N GLU A 176 -7.13 14.35 3.21
CA GLU A 176 -7.34 14.71 1.79
C GLU A 176 -7.68 13.49 0.93
N LEU A 177 -7.08 12.34 1.22
CA LEU A 177 -7.36 11.09 0.50
C LEU A 177 -8.78 10.61 0.78
N LYS A 178 -9.22 10.65 2.03
CA LYS A 178 -10.58 10.32 2.45
C LYS A 178 -11.63 11.16 1.70
N ASP A 179 -11.46 12.50 1.72
CA ASP A 179 -12.38 13.40 1.01
C ASP A 179 -12.31 13.22 -0.52
N LEU A 180 -11.15 12.86 -1.06
CA LEU A 180 -11.01 12.61 -2.49
C LEU A 180 -11.67 11.31 -2.92
N THR A 181 -11.44 10.21 -2.19
CA THR A 181 -11.98 8.89 -2.56
C THR A 181 -13.50 8.87 -2.53
N SER A 182 -14.14 9.65 -1.65
CA SER A 182 -15.60 9.79 -1.60
C SER A 182 -16.24 10.35 -2.88
N LYS A 183 -15.43 10.87 -3.82
CA LYS A 183 -15.89 11.42 -5.11
C LYS A 183 -15.83 10.40 -6.25
N PHE A 184 -15.43 9.17 -5.97
CA PHE A 184 -15.29 8.09 -6.94
C PHE A 184 -16.05 6.85 -6.47
N ASP A 185 -16.97 6.34 -7.27
CA ASP A 185 -17.80 5.18 -6.90
C ASP A 185 -17.02 3.85 -6.84
N ASN A 186 -15.85 3.79 -7.46
CA ASN A 186 -15.03 2.59 -7.56
C ASN A 186 -13.69 2.71 -6.81
N VAL A 187 -13.48 3.78 -6.03
CA VAL A 187 -12.28 4.00 -5.23
C VAL A 187 -12.62 3.95 -3.75
N PHE A 188 -11.93 3.10 -3.02
CA PHE A 188 -12.13 2.85 -1.59
C PHE A 188 -10.87 3.24 -0.82
N PHE A 189 -11.00 3.61 0.43
CA PHE A 189 -9.87 3.93 1.29
C PHE A 189 -9.97 3.20 2.62
N LEU A 190 -8.96 2.39 2.92
CA LEU A 190 -8.78 1.80 4.24
C LEU A 190 -8.25 2.89 5.19
N GLU A 191 -9.18 3.52 5.94
CA GLU A 191 -8.91 4.71 6.75
C GLU A 191 -8.26 4.40 8.10
N ASP A 192 -8.40 3.16 8.57
CA ASP A 192 -7.94 2.77 9.90
C ASP A 192 -6.43 3.02 10.03
N LYS A 193 -6.08 3.77 11.07
CA LYS A 193 -4.68 4.06 11.34
C LYS A 193 -3.97 2.79 11.77
N LEU A 194 -2.87 2.50 11.09
CA LEU A 194 -1.98 1.45 11.56
C LEU A 194 -1.33 1.87 12.87
N THR A 195 -1.44 1.01 13.88
CA THR A 195 -0.73 1.14 15.15
C THR A 195 -0.10 -0.19 15.53
N PHE A 196 1.02 -0.16 16.21
CA PHE A 196 1.61 -1.40 16.74
C PHE A 196 0.68 -2.07 17.73
N GLU A 197 -0.02 -1.29 18.53
CA GLU A 197 -0.99 -1.82 19.49
C GLU A 197 -2.03 -2.67 18.80
N SER A 198 -2.63 -2.19 17.70
CA SER A 198 -3.62 -2.95 16.92
C SER A 198 -3.05 -4.24 16.33
N TRP A 199 -1.77 -4.24 15.97
CA TRP A 199 -1.10 -5.44 15.47
C TRP A 199 -0.63 -6.37 16.58
N MET A 200 -0.09 -5.85 17.68
CA MET A 200 0.36 -6.68 18.82
C MET A 200 -0.75 -7.58 19.38
N HIS A 201 -1.99 -7.08 19.42
CA HIS A 201 -3.15 -7.88 19.85
C HIS A 201 -3.49 -9.06 18.94
N LYS A 202 -2.92 -9.12 17.73
CA LYS A 202 -3.14 -10.24 16.79
C LYS A 202 -2.17 -11.41 17.00
N PHE A 203 -1.25 -11.29 17.96
CA PHE A 203 -0.24 -12.31 18.24
C PHE A 203 -0.38 -12.82 19.68
N ASP A 204 -0.33 -14.14 19.83
CA ASP A 204 -0.42 -14.83 21.14
C ASP A 204 0.90 -14.79 21.95
N ARG A 205 1.83 -13.91 21.59
CA ARG A 205 3.13 -13.73 22.22
C ARG A 205 3.48 -12.25 22.42
N PRO A 206 4.31 -11.91 23.39
CA PRO A 206 4.83 -10.55 23.53
C PRO A 206 5.58 -10.14 22.25
N MET A 207 5.25 -8.98 21.70
CA MET A 207 5.86 -8.40 20.52
C MET A 207 6.59 -7.11 20.88
N GLN A 208 7.71 -6.85 20.22
CA GLN A 208 8.44 -5.59 20.34
C GLN A 208 8.31 -4.79 19.04
N SER A 209 8.44 -3.48 19.11
CA SER A 209 8.39 -2.62 17.92
C SER A 209 9.44 -3.00 16.87
N SER A 210 10.58 -3.55 17.28
CA SER A 210 11.62 -4.06 16.38
C SER A 210 11.17 -5.24 15.54
N ASP A 211 10.19 -6.03 15.96
CA ASP A 211 9.68 -7.17 15.19
C ASP A 211 8.91 -6.73 13.94
N PHE A 212 8.42 -5.50 13.96
CA PHE A 212 7.62 -4.93 12.87
C PHE A 212 8.44 -4.22 11.78
N PHE A 213 9.75 -4.03 11.99
CA PHE A 213 10.63 -3.34 11.04
C PHE A 213 11.87 -4.14 10.69
N SER A 214 12.26 -4.10 9.42
CA SER A 214 13.50 -4.69 8.94
C SER A 214 14.74 -3.82 9.23
N ASP A 215 14.56 -2.48 9.20
CA ASP A 215 15.65 -1.50 9.34
C ASP A 215 15.28 -0.29 10.22
N GLY A 216 14.15 -0.39 10.92
CA GLY A 216 13.60 0.70 11.75
C GLY A 216 12.74 1.71 11.00
N VAL A 217 12.53 1.51 9.69
CA VAL A 217 11.70 2.33 8.80
C VAL A 217 10.78 1.45 7.95
N HIS A 218 11.34 0.43 7.29
CA HIS A 218 10.60 -0.44 6.37
C HIS A 218 10.01 -1.64 7.10
N PRO A 219 8.84 -2.10 6.68
CA PRO A 219 8.17 -3.24 7.28
C PRO A 219 9.02 -4.51 7.26
N SER A 220 8.91 -5.34 8.28
CA SER A 220 9.41 -6.71 8.28
C SER A 220 8.47 -7.64 7.48
N ALA A 221 8.90 -8.86 7.20
CA ALA A 221 8.04 -9.88 6.59
C ALA A 221 6.77 -10.13 7.41
N LEU A 222 6.88 -10.13 8.76
CA LEU A 222 5.75 -10.25 9.67
C LEU A 222 4.73 -9.12 9.48
N THR A 223 5.23 -7.89 9.39
CA THR A 223 4.39 -6.71 9.16
C THR A 223 3.69 -6.77 7.82
N TYR A 224 4.40 -7.16 6.76
CA TYR A 224 3.78 -7.34 5.45
C TYR A 224 2.67 -8.39 5.44
N GLN A 225 2.88 -9.50 6.14
CA GLN A 225 1.87 -10.56 6.24
C GLN A 225 0.64 -10.10 7.01
N THR A 226 0.84 -9.39 8.12
CA THR A 226 -0.27 -8.85 8.91
C THR A 226 -1.03 -7.77 8.12
N TRP A 227 -0.30 -6.83 7.54
CA TRP A 227 -0.90 -5.74 6.77
C TRP A 227 -1.63 -6.24 5.51
N GLY A 228 -1.03 -7.17 4.76
CA GLY A 228 -1.68 -7.76 3.59
C GLY A 228 -2.97 -8.50 3.94
N ARG A 229 -3.01 -9.17 5.11
CA ARG A 229 -4.23 -9.80 5.64
C ARG A 229 -5.29 -8.75 5.98
N ASP A 230 -4.92 -7.67 6.68
CA ASP A 230 -5.84 -6.58 7.04
C ASP A 230 -6.47 -5.93 5.80
N VAL A 231 -5.67 -5.71 4.75
CA VAL A 231 -6.18 -5.22 3.46
C VAL A 231 -7.15 -6.22 2.83
N GLY A 232 -6.84 -7.50 2.89
CA GLY A 232 -7.72 -8.57 2.40
C GLY A 232 -9.03 -8.68 3.20
N ASP A 233 -8.97 -8.50 4.53
CA ASP A 233 -10.15 -8.43 5.41
C ASP A 233 -11.03 -7.25 5.02
N TYR A 234 -10.45 -6.07 4.87
CA TYR A 234 -11.16 -4.87 4.43
C TYR A 234 -11.86 -5.05 3.07
N ILE A 235 -11.18 -5.63 2.09
CA ILE A 235 -11.75 -5.89 0.75
C ILE A 235 -12.94 -6.85 0.86
N PHE A 236 -12.83 -7.87 1.69
CA PHE A 236 -13.86 -8.88 1.87
C PHE A 236 -15.08 -8.34 2.63
N GLU A 237 -14.88 -7.69 3.77
CA GLU A 237 -15.92 -7.15 4.64
C GLU A 237 -16.73 -6.03 3.95
N ASN A 238 -16.06 -5.20 3.15
CA ASN A 238 -16.72 -4.15 2.35
C ASN A 238 -17.25 -4.65 1.01
N LYS A 239 -17.20 -5.95 0.75
CA LYS A 239 -17.80 -6.59 -0.44
C LYS A 239 -17.30 -6.04 -1.78
N ILE A 240 -16.06 -5.53 -1.80
CA ILE A 240 -15.50 -4.79 -2.95
C ILE A 240 -15.46 -5.66 -4.22
N LEU A 241 -15.28 -6.98 -4.07
CA LEU A 241 -15.20 -7.93 -5.19
C LEU A 241 -16.47 -8.77 -5.40
N GLU A 242 -17.58 -8.47 -4.72
CA GLU A 242 -18.80 -9.28 -4.85
C GLU A 242 -19.43 -9.28 -6.26
N HIS A 243 -19.23 -8.20 -7.02
CA HIS A 243 -19.71 -8.15 -8.41
C HIS A 243 -19.07 -9.20 -9.33
N PHE A 244 -17.86 -9.68 -8.99
CA PHE A 244 -17.21 -10.78 -9.71
C PHE A 244 -17.90 -12.11 -9.47
N LYS A 245 -18.45 -12.37 -8.27
CA LYS A 245 -19.25 -13.56 -8.00
C LYS A 245 -20.45 -13.68 -8.95
N LYS A 246 -21.15 -12.57 -9.18
CA LYS A 246 -22.31 -12.52 -10.10
C LYS A 246 -21.92 -12.77 -11.55
N LYS A 247 -20.80 -12.23 -11.98
CA LYS A 247 -20.28 -12.43 -13.36
C LYS A 247 -20.00 -13.89 -13.66
N TRP A 248 -19.39 -14.62 -12.72
CA TRP A 248 -19.06 -16.04 -12.90
C TRP A 248 -20.29 -16.96 -12.80
N GLN A 249 -21.28 -16.61 -11.96
CA GLN A 249 -22.54 -17.34 -11.89
C GLN A 249 -23.36 -17.25 -13.20
N GLN A 250 -23.23 -16.16 -13.95
CA GLN A 250 -23.89 -15.96 -15.24
C GLN A 250 -23.17 -16.66 -16.40
N LEU A 251 -21.87 -16.89 -16.29
CA LEU A 251 -21.06 -17.56 -17.32
C LEU A 251 -21.07 -19.10 -17.17
N GLY A 252 -21.52 -19.63 -16.03
CA GLY A 252 -21.63 -21.05 -15.75
C GLY A 252 -23.02 -21.64 -15.96
N GLN A 253 -23.97 -20.85 -16.50
CA GLN A 253 -25.26 -21.26 -17.00
C GLN A 253 -25.25 -21.30 -18.52
#